data_d1353184545aff16b8fd08b4d7ee4881
#
_entry.id   d1353184545aff16b8fd08b4d7ee4881
#
_cell.length_a   1.000
_cell.length_b   1.000
_cell.length_c   1.000
_cell.angle_alpha   90.00
_cell.angle_beta   90.00
_cell.angle_gamma   90.00
#
_symmetry.space_group_name_H-M   'P 1'
#
loop_
_entity.id
_entity.type
_entity.pdbx_description
1 polymer ?
#
loop_
_entity_poly.entity_id
_entity_poly.type
_entity_poly.pdbx_seq_one_letter_code
_entity_poly.pdbx_strand_id
1 'polypeptide(L)'
;MKKIIALILFTNLSMAHSVSEGDMEGAWVLVEKSFNNQQVFENGPTPMKIYSQGRFFVSWNSEDGKAGFNEGSYIVSNGKVLEEIENSSINSDIGNKISYAPNFMGDKLSFYQETQWVSADGQEFVMFERWESVSCAEKKCAKVRRFEN
;
A
#
# COMPACT_ATOMS: atom_id res chain seq x y z
N MET A 1 -36.22 26.35 40.78
CA MET A 1 -35.42 26.74 39.60
C MET A 1 -34.61 25.52 39.12
N LYS A 2 -35.02 24.88 38.01
CA LYS A 2 -34.35 23.71 37.45
C LYS A 2 -33.29 24.22 36.47
N LYS A 3 -32.00 23.97 36.75
CA LYS A 3 -30.90 24.25 35.83
C LYS A 3 -30.85 23.16 34.78
N ILE A 4 -31.11 23.52 33.53
CA ILE A 4 -30.90 22.67 32.36
C ILE A 4 -29.44 22.80 31.98
N ILE A 5 -28.65 21.72 32.16
CA ILE A 5 -27.28 21.61 31.65
C ILE A 5 -27.36 21.07 30.25
N ALA A 6 -27.14 21.92 29.25
CA ALA A 6 -27.01 21.50 27.86
C ALA A 6 -25.64 20.82 27.66
N LEU A 7 -25.64 19.51 27.49
CA LEU A 7 -24.46 18.73 27.12
C LEU A 7 -24.22 18.89 25.61
N ILE A 8 -23.27 19.74 25.25
CA ILE A 8 -22.84 19.90 23.84
C ILE A 8 -21.90 18.73 23.53
N LEU A 9 -22.43 17.73 22.84
CA LEU A 9 -21.62 16.66 22.25
C LEU A 9 -20.88 17.22 21.03
N PHE A 10 -19.60 17.51 21.18
CA PHE A 10 -18.69 17.72 20.05
C PHE A 10 -18.45 16.38 19.36
N THR A 11 -19.22 16.08 18.31
CA THR A 11 -18.88 15.02 17.37
C THR A 11 -17.70 15.51 16.53
N ASN A 12 -16.48 15.03 16.85
CA ASN A 12 -15.35 15.15 15.94
C ASN A 12 -15.69 14.36 14.67
N LEU A 13 -16.20 15.05 13.66
CA LEU A 13 -16.28 14.51 12.31
C LEU A 13 -14.84 14.45 11.80
N SER A 14 -14.17 13.30 12.00
CA SER A 14 -12.97 12.99 11.26
C SER A 14 -13.38 12.92 9.79
N MET A 15 -13.13 13.97 9.02
CA MET A 15 -13.21 13.91 7.56
C MET A 15 -12.18 12.89 7.10
N ALA A 16 -12.61 11.66 6.88
CA ALA A 16 -11.81 10.68 6.16
C ALA A 16 -11.51 11.29 4.79
N HIS A 17 -10.27 11.69 4.58
CA HIS A 17 -9.83 12.23 3.29
C HIS A 17 -9.95 11.09 2.28
N SER A 18 -10.86 11.23 1.31
CA SER A 18 -10.99 10.24 0.25
C SER A 18 -9.73 10.24 -0.60
N VAL A 19 -9.12 9.08 -0.77
CA VAL A 19 -7.95 8.90 -1.63
C VAL A 19 -8.33 9.24 -3.07
N SER A 20 -7.44 9.95 -3.78
CA SER A 20 -7.55 10.31 -5.19
C SER A 20 -6.44 9.67 -6.01
N GLU A 21 -6.56 9.66 -7.35
CA GLU A 21 -5.48 9.19 -8.23
C GLU A 21 -4.20 9.98 -8.00
N GLY A 22 -4.29 11.31 -7.81
CA GLY A 22 -3.14 12.15 -7.54
C GLY A 22 -2.41 11.81 -6.23
N ASP A 23 -3.09 11.21 -5.25
CA ASP A 23 -2.44 10.75 -4.02
C ASP A 23 -1.60 9.49 -4.25
N MET A 24 -1.94 8.68 -5.26
CA MET A 24 -1.20 7.47 -5.63
C MET A 24 -0.03 7.75 -6.56
N GLU A 25 -0.12 8.80 -7.41
CA GLU A 25 0.89 9.13 -8.42
C GLU A 25 2.31 9.23 -7.82
N GLY A 26 3.27 8.58 -8.47
CA GLY A 26 4.67 8.59 -8.08
C GLY A 26 5.29 7.22 -7.93
N ALA A 27 6.48 7.20 -7.33
CA ALA A 27 7.24 6.00 -7.05
C ALA A 27 7.32 5.77 -5.53
N TRP A 28 7.12 4.52 -5.13
CA TRP A 28 7.02 4.07 -3.75
C TRP A 28 7.96 2.90 -3.52
N VAL A 29 8.62 2.86 -2.37
CA VAL A 29 9.47 1.75 -1.94
C VAL A 29 8.83 1.01 -0.77
N LEU A 30 8.92 -0.31 -0.78
CA LEU A 30 8.45 -1.14 0.31
C LEU A 30 9.39 -1.01 1.50
N VAL A 31 8.85 -0.69 2.67
CA VAL A 31 9.63 -0.54 3.90
C VAL A 31 9.23 -1.53 4.98
N GLU A 32 8.04 -2.11 4.88
CA GLU A 32 7.56 -3.12 5.82
C GLU A 32 6.58 -4.06 5.13
N LYS A 33 6.65 -5.33 5.44
CA LYS A 33 5.73 -6.36 4.94
C LYS A 33 5.48 -7.39 6.02
N SER A 34 4.24 -7.78 6.15
CA SER A 34 3.87 -8.97 6.93
C SER A 34 2.89 -9.84 6.14
N PHE A 35 2.95 -11.13 6.41
CA PHE A 35 2.09 -12.13 5.81
C PHE A 35 1.47 -12.96 6.92
N ASN A 36 0.14 -13.00 7.02
CA ASN A 36 -0.59 -13.64 8.12
C ASN A 36 -0.06 -13.23 9.51
N ASN A 37 0.18 -11.91 9.70
CA ASN A 37 0.75 -11.30 10.91
C ASN A 37 2.20 -11.74 11.24
N GLN A 38 2.90 -12.39 10.34
CA GLN A 38 4.33 -12.68 10.46
C GLN A 38 5.13 -11.69 9.62
N GLN A 39 6.08 -11.00 10.25
CA GLN A 39 6.94 -10.07 9.53
C GLN A 39 7.79 -10.82 8.50
N VAL A 40 7.82 -10.30 7.27
CA VAL A 40 8.60 -10.82 6.16
C VAL A 40 9.75 -9.88 5.88
N PHE A 41 10.96 -10.41 5.84
CA PHE A 41 12.15 -9.67 5.42
C PHE A 41 12.42 -9.97 3.95
N GLU A 42 12.43 -8.92 3.13
CA GLU A 42 12.73 -9.06 1.70
C GLU A 42 14.20 -9.43 1.49
N ASN A 43 14.44 -10.51 0.77
CA ASN A 43 15.77 -10.91 0.30
C ASN A 43 15.90 -10.45 -1.16
N GLY A 44 16.84 -9.55 -1.46
CA GLY A 44 17.06 -9.05 -2.81
C GLY A 44 16.85 -7.54 -2.93
N PRO A 45 16.64 -7.01 -4.15
CA PRO A 45 16.36 -5.60 -4.39
C PRO A 45 15.10 -5.13 -3.66
N THR A 46 15.12 -3.90 -3.15
CA THR A 46 13.94 -3.32 -2.50
C THR A 46 12.76 -3.27 -3.49
N PRO A 47 11.61 -3.89 -3.17
CA PRO A 47 10.43 -3.80 -4.00
C PRO A 47 9.97 -2.36 -4.19
N MET A 48 9.48 -2.06 -5.40
CA MET A 48 9.00 -0.74 -5.78
C MET A 48 7.62 -0.82 -6.39
N LYS A 49 6.79 0.19 -6.11
CA LYS A 49 5.55 0.49 -6.85
C LYS A 49 5.71 1.80 -7.59
N ILE A 50 5.16 1.88 -8.81
CA ILE A 50 5.08 3.12 -9.57
C ILE A 50 3.66 3.25 -10.07
N TYR A 51 3.06 4.43 -9.86
CA TYR A 51 1.75 4.79 -10.39
C TYR A 51 1.92 6.02 -11.27
N SER A 52 1.44 5.98 -12.48
CA SER A 52 1.48 7.09 -13.42
C SER A 52 0.39 6.99 -14.47
N GLN A 53 -0.42 8.03 -14.59
CA GLN A 53 -1.42 8.19 -15.65
C GLN A 53 -2.33 6.95 -15.84
N GLY A 54 -2.87 6.42 -14.73
CA GLY A 54 -3.74 5.26 -14.75
C GLY A 54 -3.04 3.91 -14.97
N ARG A 55 -1.70 3.91 -14.97
CA ARG A 55 -0.86 2.71 -15.09
C ARG A 55 -0.12 2.46 -13.79
N PHE A 56 0.08 1.18 -13.45
CA PHE A 56 0.93 0.79 -12.33
C PHE A 56 1.98 -0.22 -12.77
N PHE A 57 3.06 -0.23 -11.99
CA PHE A 57 4.09 -1.25 -12.00
C PHE A 57 4.44 -1.58 -10.55
N VAL A 58 4.59 -2.84 -10.21
CA VAL A 58 5.12 -3.29 -8.92
C VAL A 58 6.16 -4.37 -9.13
N SER A 59 7.32 -4.21 -8.49
CA SER A 59 8.31 -5.29 -8.36
C SER A 59 8.16 -5.98 -7.00
N TRP A 60 8.50 -7.25 -6.95
CA TRP A 60 8.50 -8.07 -5.76
C TRP A 60 9.63 -9.09 -5.82
N ASN A 61 9.97 -9.69 -4.68
CA ASN A 61 10.95 -10.76 -4.60
C ASN A 61 10.24 -12.07 -4.24
N SER A 62 10.60 -13.15 -4.93
CA SER A 62 10.21 -14.49 -4.54
C SER A 62 11.06 -15.00 -3.36
N GLU A 63 10.63 -16.08 -2.72
CA GLU A 63 11.35 -16.68 -1.60
C GLU A 63 12.79 -17.10 -1.95
N ASP A 64 13.03 -17.45 -3.22
CA ASP A 64 14.37 -17.77 -3.74
C ASP A 64 15.18 -16.52 -4.13
N GLY A 65 14.68 -15.31 -3.84
CA GLY A 65 15.36 -14.04 -4.08
C GLY A 65 15.33 -13.54 -5.52
N LYS A 66 14.56 -14.20 -6.40
CA LYS A 66 14.36 -13.70 -7.76
C LYS A 66 13.37 -12.54 -7.78
N ALA A 67 13.69 -11.51 -8.54
CA ALA A 67 12.76 -10.41 -8.77
C ALA A 67 11.65 -10.82 -9.75
N GLY A 68 10.42 -10.47 -9.38
CA GLY A 68 9.27 -10.53 -10.24
C GLY A 68 8.63 -9.17 -10.40
N PHE A 69 7.64 -9.08 -11.28
CA PHE A 69 6.87 -7.86 -11.46
C PHE A 69 5.44 -8.15 -11.89
N ASN A 70 4.56 -7.19 -11.60
CA ASN A 70 3.23 -7.05 -12.17
C ASN A 70 3.09 -5.63 -12.70
N GLU A 71 2.42 -5.48 -13.85
CA GLU A 71 2.07 -4.17 -14.40
C GLU A 71 0.66 -4.21 -15.00
N GLY A 72 0.03 -3.04 -15.09
CA GLY A 72 -1.30 -2.97 -15.65
C GLY A 72 -1.91 -1.57 -15.50
N SER A 73 -3.23 -1.54 -15.49
CA SER A 73 -4.01 -0.34 -15.26
C SER A 73 -4.48 -0.25 -13.81
N TYR A 74 -4.71 0.98 -13.33
CA TYR A 74 -5.37 1.21 -12.05
C TYR A 74 -6.38 2.35 -12.15
N ILE A 75 -7.35 2.30 -11.26
CA ILE A 75 -8.29 3.38 -10.99
C ILE A 75 -8.43 3.60 -9.49
N VAL A 76 -8.77 4.81 -9.09
CA VAL A 76 -9.16 5.13 -7.71
C VAL A 76 -10.63 5.50 -7.68
N SER A 77 -11.41 4.75 -6.92
CA SER A 77 -12.85 4.98 -6.78
C SER A 77 -13.29 4.68 -5.35
N ASN A 78 -14.11 5.56 -4.78
CA ASN A 78 -14.66 5.42 -3.43
C ASN A 78 -13.60 5.15 -2.34
N GLY A 79 -12.42 5.81 -2.46
CA GLY A 79 -11.32 5.65 -1.52
C GLY A 79 -10.55 4.33 -1.64
N LYS A 80 -10.80 3.56 -2.70
CA LYS A 80 -10.10 2.31 -2.99
C LYS A 80 -9.32 2.43 -4.30
N VAL A 81 -8.17 1.78 -4.33
CA VAL A 81 -7.41 1.49 -5.54
C VAL A 81 -7.89 0.13 -6.07
N LEU A 82 -8.10 0.05 -7.36
CA LEU A 82 -8.32 -1.19 -8.09
C LEU A 82 -7.24 -1.31 -9.16
N GLU A 83 -6.37 -2.29 -9.04
CA GLU A 83 -5.32 -2.65 -9.99
C GLU A 83 -5.81 -3.82 -10.83
N GLU A 84 -5.61 -3.78 -12.15
CA GLU A 84 -5.85 -4.90 -13.06
C GLU A 84 -4.51 -5.29 -13.70
N ILE A 85 -4.05 -6.52 -13.47
CA ILE A 85 -2.76 -7.01 -13.94
C ILE A 85 -2.89 -7.40 -15.41
N GLU A 86 -2.18 -6.70 -16.27
CA GLU A 86 -2.19 -6.94 -17.73
C GLU A 86 -0.93 -7.69 -18.20
N ASN A 87 0.17 -7.57 -17.44
CA ASN A 87 1.40 -8.30 -17.68
C ASN A 87 2.09 -8.63 -16.35
N SER A 88 2.72 -9.79 -16.29
CA SER A 88 3.35 -10.32 -15.07
C SER A 88 4.49 -11.27 -15.41
N SER A 89 5.47 -11.34 -14.52
CA SER A 89 6.47 -12.41 -14.51
C SER A 89 5.89 -13.79 -14.14
N ILE A 90 4.63 -13.81 -13.63
CA ILE A 90 3.87 -15.04 -13.35
C ILE A 90 2.61 -15.04 -14.20
N ASN A 91 2.53 -15.91 -15.20
CA ASN A 91 1.41 -15.94 -16.13
C ASN A 91 0.04 -16.12 -15.49
N SER A 92 -0.05 -16.81 -14.35
CA SER A 92 -1.32 -17.00 -13.60
C SER A 92 -1.85 -15.72 -12.98
N ASP A 93 -1.04 -14.67 -12.85
CA ASP A 93 -1.45 -13.39 -12.28
C ASP A 93 -2.14 -12.48 -13.31
N ILE A 94 -1.91 -12.74 -14.60
CA ILE A 94 -2.49 -11.93 -15.68
C ILE A 94 -4.02 -12.05 -15.66
N GLY A 95 -4.70 -10.89 -15.65
CA GLY A 95 -6.15 -10.78 -15.55
C GLY A 95 -6.68 -10.69 -14.11
N ASN A 96 -5.83 -10.90 -13.10
CA ASN A 96 -6.22 -10.73 -11.71
C ASN A 96 -6.46 -9.25 -11.39
N LYS A 97 -7.40 -9.02 -10.48
CA LYS A 97 -7.73 -7.70 -9.95
C LYS A 97 -7.44 -7.65 -8.46
N ILE A 98 -6.69 -6.64 -8.06
CA ILE A 98 -6.33 -6.40 -6.67
C ILE A 98 -7.01 -5.11 -6.21
N SER A 99 -7.77 -5.17 -5.12
CA SER A 99 -8.43 -4.00 -4.56
C SER A 99 -8.01 -3.80 -3.12
N TYR A 100 -7.66 -2.56 -2.77
CA TYR A 100 -7.29 -2.18 -1.41
C TYR A 100 -7.64 -0.71 -1.12
N ALA A 101 -7.78 -0.37 0.14
CA ALA A 101 -7.94 1.01 0.60
C ALA A 101 -6.60 1.47 1.19
N PRO A 102 -5.84 2.35 0.50
CA PRO A 102 -4.60 2.86 1.05
C PRO A 102 -4.89 3.76 2.25
N ASN A 103 -4.22 3.51 3.36
CA ASN A 103 -4.29 4.33 4.56
C ASN A 103 -3.06 5.23 4.62
N PHE A 104 -3.19 6.46 4.11
CA PHE A 104 -2.12 7.43 4.10
C PHE A 104 -1.80 7.96 5.48
N MET A 105 -0.51 8.10 5.79
CA MET A 105 -0.05 8.84 6.96
C MET A 105 -0.16 10.36 6.70
N GLY A 106 -0.15 11.15 7.76
CA GLY A 106 -0.55 12.57 7.75
C GLY A 106 0.15 13.48 6.73
N ASP A 107 1.35 13.13 6.27
CA ASP A 107 2.09 13.88 5.22
C ASP A 107 1.87 13.32 3.80
N LYS A 108 1.08 12.26 3.66
CA LYS A 108 0.84 11.51 2.41
C LYS A 108 2.10 11.01 1.71
N LEU A 109 3.22 10.93 2.42
CA LEU A 109 4.48 10.42 1.92
C LEU A 109 4.68 8.94 2.21
N SER A 110 3.74 8.34 2.93
CA SER A 110 3.67 6.90 3.16
C SER A 110 2.22 6.45 3.28
N PHE A 111 1.97 5.19 2.92
CA PHE A 111 0.68 4.56 3.11
C PHE A 111 0.82 3.09 3.51
N TYR A 112 -0.20 2.61 4.21
CA TYR A 112 -0.41 1.20 4.49
C TYR A 112 -1.41 0.62 3.51
N GLN A 113 -1.15 -0.62 3.11
CA GLN A 113 -2.01 -1.43 2.25
C GLN A 113 -2.25 -2.77 2.93
N GLU A 114 -3.51 -3.17 3.00
CA GLU A 114 -3.90 -4.53 3.38
C GLU A 114 -4.57 -5.19 2.17
N THR A 115 -4.09 -6.36 1.82
CA THR A 115 -4.63 -7.17 0.73
C THR A 115 -5.03 -8.54 1.29
N GLN A 116 -6.26 -8.96 1.02
CA GLN A 116 -6.79 -10.24 1.45
C GLN A 116 -7.17 -11.07 0.23
N TRP A 117 -6.88 -12.36 0.28
CA TRP A 117 -7.34 -13.30 -0.74
C TRP A 117 -7.53 -14.69 -0.15
N VAL A 118 -8.26 -15.52 -0.88
CA VAL A 118 -8.52 -16.91 -0.53
C VAL A 118 -7.89 -17.78 -1.61
N SER A 119 -7.09 -18.76 -1.22
CA SER A 119 -6.51 -19.73 -2.14
C SER A 119 -7.56 -20.74 -2.65
N ALA A 120 -7.21 -21.50 -3.68
CA ALA A 120 -8.11 -22.47 -4.29
C ALA A 120 -8.58 -23.59 -3.31
N ASP A 121 -7.82 -23.86 -2.27
CA ASP A 121 -8.13 -24.80 -1.19
C ASP A 121 -8.89 -24.17 -0.02
N GLY A 122 -9.27 -22.86 -0.15
CA GLY A 122 -10.09 -22.15 0.83
C GLY A 122 -9.30 -21.55 1.99
N GLN A 123 -7.97 -21.53 1.93
CA GLN A 123 -7.16 -20.87 2.96
C GLN A 123 -7.18 -19.35 2.77
N GLU A 124 -7.46 -18.61 3.85
CA GLU A 124 -7.43 -17.15 3.86
C GLU A 124 -6.00 -16.63 4.10
N PHE A 125 -5.63 -15.63 3.33
CA PHE A 125 -4.35 -14.94 3.43
C PHE A 125 -4.56 -13.45 3.58
N VAL A 126 -3.74 -12.84 4.44
CA VAL A 126 -3.69 -11.40 4.65
C VAL A 126 -2.25 -10.94 4.48
N MET A 127 -2.04 -10.00 3.57
CA MET A 127 -0.75 -9.32 3.38
C MET A 127 -0.91 -7.87 3.79
N PHE A 128 -0.01 -7.43 4.62
CA PHE A 128 0.09 -6.05 5.05
C PHE A 128 1.42 -5.48 4.58
N GLU A 129 1.38 -4.31 3.96
CA GLU A 129 2.55 -3.63 3.39
C GLU A 129 2.54 -2.15 3.78
N ARG A 130 3.72 -1.59 4.05
CA ARG A 130 3.92 -0.15 4.18
C ARG A 130 4.86 0.32 3.09
N TRP A 131 4.41 1.33 2.38
CA TRP A 131 5.10 1.95 1.25
C TRP A 131 5.48 3.38 1.59
N GLU A 132 6.69 3.80 1.23
CA GLU A 132 7.16 5.18 1.36
C GLU A 132 7.49 5.78 0.00
N SER A 133 7.10 7.05 -0.21
CA SER A 133 7.42 7.78 -1.44
C SER A 133 8.93 7.91 -1.62
N VAL A 134 9.43 7.66 -2.83
CA VAL A 134 10.85 7.84 -3.19
C VAL A 134 11.32 9.27 -2.93
N SER A 135 10.47 10.27 -3.16
CA SER A 135 10.78 11.69 -2.86
C SER A 135 10.99 11.94 -1.36
N CYS A 136 10.32 11.16 -0.51
CA CYS A 136 10.58 11.18 0.94
C CYS A 136 11.87 10.43 1.27
N ALA A 137 12.12 9.31 0.59
CA ALA A 137 13.31 8.50 0.77
C ALA A 137 14.57 9.29 0.46
N GLU A 138 14.59 10.13 -0.58
CA GLU A 138 15.73 11.01 -0.88
C GLU A 138 16.05 11.99 0.27
N LYS A 139 15.04 12.50 0.94
CA LYS A 139 15.22 13.45 2.07
C LYS A 139 15.43 12.76 3.42
N LYS A 140 14.85 11.61 3.66
CA LYS A 140 14.90 10.86 4.93
C LYS A 140 15.83 9.65 4.90
N CYS A 141 16.13 9.05 3.75
CA CYS A 141 17.11 7.96 3.63
C CYS A 141 18.51 8.37 4.06
N ALA A 142 18.84 9.65 4.04
CA ALA A 142 20.04 10.16 4.68
C ALA A 142 20.03 9.96 6.22
N LYS A 143 18.85 9.79 6.85
CA LYS A 143 18.71 9.58 8.30
C LYS A 143 18.48 8.13 8.70
N VAL A 144 17.92 7.29 7.85
CA VAL A 144 17.60 5.88 8.15
C VAL A 144 18.74 4.92 7.82
N ARG A 145 19.70 5.31 6.99
CA ARG A 145 20.91 4.50 6.71
C ARG A 145 21.95 4.47 7.84
N ARG A 146 21.61 4.99 9.02
CA ARG A 146 22.40 4.73 10.24
C ARG A 146 21.76 3.62 11.06
N PHE A 147 21.64 2.43 10.50
CA PHE A 147 21.73 1.23 11.32
C PHE A 147 23.23 0.96 11.49
N GLU A 148 23.69 1.35 12.65
CA GLU A 148 25.04 1.15 13.10
C GLU A 148 25.35 -0.35 13.13
N ASN A 149 26.50 -0.71 12.61
CA ASN A 149 27.17 -2.01 12.78
C ASN A 149 27.42 -2.30 14.26
#